data_1db48acb868da900055f152062ea046e
#
_entry.id   1db48acb868da900055f152062ea046e
#
_cell.length_a   1.000
_cell.length_b   1.000
_cell.length_c   1.000
_cell.angle_alpha   90.00
_cell.angle_beta   90.00
_cell.angle_gamma   90.00
#
_symmetry.space_group_name_H-M   'P 1'
#
loop_
_entity.id
_entity.type
_entity.pdbx_description
1 polymer ?
#
loop_
_entity_poly.entity_id
_entity_poly.type
_entity_poly.pdbx_seq_one_letter_code
_entity_poly.pdbx_strand_id
1 'polypeptide(L)'
;LRAALAWLVATGALGVVVSIWPALASPFRPTHAHMGLIGFFLGMVMGVAYWMLPRPGGIKQTNWEAATFMLLQVGLVLRVVSEPWWRTTLASGVHVLFVISGVLLLAAMVVFLLAMSKRVVTIATLRERGQGRRRTAAPEGTSDGKQP
;
A
#
# COMPACT_ATOMS: atom_id res chain seq x y z
N LEU A 1 -9.59 -1.58 1.88
CA LEU A 1 -10.19 -2.47 0.88
C LEU A 1 -11.39 -1.82 0.16
N ARG A 2 -12.39 -1.28 0.88
CA ARG A 2 -13.57 -0.63 0.26
C ARG A 2 -13.18 0.48 -0.72
N ALA A 3 -12.24 1.35 -0.36
CA ALA A 3 -11.76 2.41 -1.23
C ALA A 3 -11.09 1.87 -2.51
N ALA A 4 -10.29 0.80 -2.40
CA ALA A 4 -9.67 0.17 -3.57
C ALA A 4 -10.72 -0.42 -4.53
N LEU A 5 -11.77 -1.06 -4.01
CA LEU A 5 -12.87 -1.54 -4.83
C LEU A 5 -13.67 -0.40 -5.48
N ALA A 6 -13.85 0.72 -4.78
CA ALA A 6 -14.47 1.91 -5.38
C ALA A 6 -13.62 2.45 -6.55
N TRP A 7 -12.30 2.48 -6.39
CA TRP A 7 -11.38 2.86 -7.48
C TRP A 7 -11.43 1.89 -8.67
N LEU A 8 -11.61 0.58 -8.43
CA LEU A 8 -11.80 -0.39 -9.51
C LEU A 8 -13.04 -0.05 -10.35
N VAL A 9 -14.17 0.20 -9.69
CA VAL A 9 -15.43 0.56 -10.38
C VAL A 9 -15.26 1.89 -11.13
N ALA A 10 -14.65 2.89 -10.50
CA ALA A 10 -14.40 4.19 -11.14
C ALA A 10 -13.46 4.06 -12.35
N THR A 11 -12.42 3.22 -12.25
CA THR A 11 -11.51 2.92 -13.38
C THR A 11 -12.28 2.27 -14.54
N GLY A 12 -13.10 1.25 -14.25
CA GLY A 12 -13.93 0.59 -15.25
C GLY A 12 -14.91 1.58 -15.93
N ALA A 13 -15.59 2.41 -15.13
CA ALA A 13 -16.50 3.44 -15.65
C ALA A 13 -15.77 4.43 -16.57
N LEU A 14 -14.60 4.95 -16.15
CA LEU A 14 -13.80 5.84 -16.98
C LEU A 14 -13.34 5.15 -18.27
N GLY A 15 -12.96 3.86 -18.22
CA GLY A 15 -12.60 3.07 -19.39
C GLY A 15 -13.76 2.98 -20.41
N VAL A 16 -14.98 2.76 -19.95
CA VAL A 16 -16.19 2.76 -20.80
C VAL A 16 -16.43 4.13 -21.41
N VAL A 17 -16.34 5.20 -20.61
CA VAL A 17 -16.51 6.58 -21.09
C VAL A 17 -15.51 6.91 -22.20
N VAL A 18 -14.23 6.61 -22.00
CA VAL A 18 -13.17 6.85 -23.00
C VAL A 18 -13.37 5.99 -24.26
N SER A 19 -13.95 4.80 -24.13
CA SER A 19 -14.26 3.94 -25.29
C SER A 19 -15.41 4.49 -26.14
N ILE A 20 -16.42 5.10 -25.49
CA ILE A 20 -17.55 5.72 -26.18
C ILE A 20 -17.14 7.06 -26.84
N TRP A 21 -16.28 7.83 -26.17
CA TRP A 21 -15.79 9.13 -26.66
C TRP A 21 -14.26 9.11 -26.82
N PRO A 22 -13.72 8.62 -27.97
CA PRO A 22 -12.27 8.50 -28.17
C PRO A 22 -11.50 9.82 -28.06
N ALA A 23 -12.13 10.95 -28.27
CA ALA A 23 -11.55 12.29 -28.10
C ALA A 23 -11.06 12.53 -26.65
N LEU A 24 -11.67 11.88 -25.66
CA LEU A 24 -11.28 11.94 -24.25
C LEU A 24 -10.07 11.04 -23.93
N ALA A 25 -9.67 10.16 -24.83
CA ALA A 25 -8.58 9.23 -24.58
C ALA A 25 -7.26 9.95 -24.28
N SER A 26 -6.92 11.00 -25.01
CA SER A 26 -5.67 11.73 -24.85
C SER A 26 -5.47 12.30 -23.44
N PRO A 27 -6.40 13.10 -22.87
CA PRO A 27 -6.23 13.64 -21.52
C PRO A 27 -6.46 12.63 -20.40
N PHE A 28 -7.33 11.61 -20.58
CA PHE A 28 -7.76 10.73 -19.51
C PHE A 28 -7.05 9.36 -19.45
N ARG A 29 -6.28 8.96 -20.49
CA ARG A 29 -5.56 7.67 -20.48
C ARG A 29 -4.60 7.53 -19.30
N PRO A 30 -3.76 8.52 -18.94
CA PRO A 30 -2.91 8.40 -17.76
C PRO A 30 -3.71 8.39 -16.46
N THR A 31 -4.76 9.19 -16.36
CA THR A 31 -5.66 9.22 -15.20
C THR A 31 -6.30 7.85 -14.98
N HIS A 32 -6.80 7.20 -16.04
CA HIS A 32 -7.32 5.84 -16.00
C HIS A 32 -6.25 4.85 -15.45
N ALA A 33 -5.00 4.97 -15.94
CA ALA A 33 -3.91 4.12 -15.46
C ALA A 33 -3.60 4.36 -13.97
N HIS A 34 -3.56 5.62 -13.51
CA HIS A 34 -3.33 5.94 -12.09
C HIS A 34 -4.46 5.42 -11.19
N MET A 35 -5.71 5.54 -11.60
CA MET A 35 -6.85 5.00 -10.86
C MET A 35 -6.76 3.49 -10.72
N GLY A 36 -6.44 2.77 -11.80
CA GLY A 36 -6.31 1.31 -11.79
C GLY A 36 -5.09 0.81 -11.02
N LEU A 37 -3.91 1.36 -11.31
CA LEU A 37 -2.65 0.88 -10.72
C LEU A 37 -2.45 1.36 -9.28
N ILE A 38 -2.73 2.62 -8.98
CA ILE A 38 -2.48 3.19 -7.66
C ILE A 38 -3.74 3.08 -6.80
N GLY A 39 -4.90 3.44 -7.33
CA GLY A 39 -6.14 3.43 -6.56
C GLY A 39 -6.61 2.02 -6.23
N PHE A 40 -6.73 1.17 -7.25
CA PHE A 40 -7.18 -0.20 -7.03
C PHE A 40 -6.02 -1.12 -6.63
N PHE A 41 -5.05 -1.36 -7.53
CA PHE A 41 -4.06 -2.42 -7.32
C PHE A 41 -3.16 -2.13 -6.10
N LEU A 42 -2.49 -0.98 -6.05
CA LEU A 42 -1.61 -0.63 -4.93
C LEU A 42 -2.42 -0.46 -3.63
N GLY A 43 -3.59 0.17 -3.69
CA GLY A 43 -4.48 0.30 -2.54
C GLY A 43 -4.95 -1.04 -1.98
N MET A 44 -5.22 -2.04 -2.85
CA MET A 44 -5.54 -3.40 -2.45
C MET A 44 -4.34 -4.09 -1.80
N VAL A 45 -3.16 -4.02 -2.41
CA VAL A 45 -1.93 -4.62 -1.88
C VAL A 45 -1.58 -4.06 -0.51
N MET A 46 -1.61 -2.73 -0.35
CA MET A 46 -1.35 -2.09 0.94
C MET A 46 -2.38 -2.49 2.00
N GLY A 47 -3.67 -2.53 1.63
CA GLY A 47 -4.75 -2.91 2.52
C GLY A 47 -4.64 -4.36 3.00
N VAL A 48 -4.32 -5.30 2.09
CA VAL A 48 -4.12 -6.72 2.41
C VAL A 48 -2.85 -6.90 3.25
N ALA A 49 -1.75 -6.21 2.92
CA ALA A 49 -0.51 -6.28 3.70
C ALA A 49 -0.73 -5.82 5.15
N TYR A 50 -1.45 -4.72 5.37
CA TYR A 50 -1.79 -4.26 6.71
C TYR A 50 -2.71 -5.24 7.47
N TRP A 51 -3.55 -5.99 6.76
CA TRP A 51 -4.44 -6.98 7.36
C TRP A 51 -3.73 -8.30 7.69
N MET A 52 -2.88 -8.80 6.77
CA MET A 52 -2.24 -10.11 6.91
C MET A 52 -1.02 -10.09 7.84
N LEU A 53 -0.23 -9.01 7.84
CA LEU A 53 1.00 -8.97 8.60
C LEU A 53 0.73 -8.70 10.09
N PRO A 54 1.25 -9.55 11.00
CA PRO A 54 1.06 -9.40 12.43
C PRO A 54 1.62 -8.06 12.92
N ARG A 55 0.92 -7.51 13.93
CA ARG A 55 1.26 -6.22 14.51
C ARG A 55 2.34 -6.41 15.58
N PRO A 56 3.43 -5.62 15.55
CA PRO A 56 4.46 -5.67 16.60
C PRO A 56 3.83 -5.38 17.96
N GLY A 57 4.02 -6.28 18.94
CA GLY A 57 3.52 -6.12 20.31
C GLY A 57 1.99 -6.17 20.49
N GLY A 58 1.22 -6.56 19.46
CA GLY A 58 -0.25 -6.57 19.52
C GLY A 58 -0.92 -5.18 19.49
N ILE A 59 -0.13 -4.10 19.50
CA ILE A 59 -0.62 -2.72 19.54
C ILE A 59 -1.05 -2.27 18.14
N LYS A 60 -2.26 -1.74 18.01
CA LYS A 60 -2.75 -1.14 16.78
C LYS A 60 -1.87 0.07 16.40
N GLN A 61 -1.15 -0.05 15.30
CA GLN A 61 -0.41 1.08 14.70
C GLN A 61 -1.34 1.93 13.83
N THR A 62 -2.43 2.39 14.43
CA THR A 62 -3.51 3.10 13.72
C THR A 62 -3.00 4.35 13.00
N ASN A 63 -1.99 5.02 13.56
CA ASN A 63 -1.44 6.25 12.97
C ASN A 63 -0.71 6.00 11.65
N TRP A 64 0.08 4.92 11.53
CA TRP A 64 0.79 4.56 10.30
C TRP A 64 -0.18 4.09 9.21
N GLU A 65 -1.16 3.27 9.59
CA GLU A 65 -2.21 2.79 8.69
C GLU A 65 -3.06 3.95 8.18
N ALA A 66 -3.46 4.87 9.08
CA ALA A 66 -4.24 6.06 8.73
C ALA A 66 -3.43 7.04 7.86
N ALA A 67 -2.16 7.29 8.21
CA ALA A 67 -1.29 8.17 7.43
C ALA A 67 -1.08 7.65 6.00
N THR A 68 -0.75 6.37 5.84
CA THR A 68 -0.62 5.74 4.52
C THR A 68 -1.91 5.88 3.73
N PHE A 69 -3.06 5.56 4.34
CA PHE A 69 -4.36 5.64 3.69
C PHE A 69 -4.70 7.08 3.27
N MET A 70 -4.56 8.04 4.16
CA MET A 70 -4.87 9.45 3.87
C MET A 70 -3.97 10.04 2.79
N LEU A 71 -2.65 9.81 2.87
CA LEU A 71 -1.70 10.28 1.86
C LEU A 71 -2.01 9.68 0.49
N LEU A 72 -2.32 8.37 0.43
CA LEU A 72 -2.67 7.68 -0.81
C LEU A 72 -3.96 8.24 -1.41
N GLN A 73 -5.03 8.38 -0.61
CA GLN A 73 -6.33 8.82 -1.11
C GLN A 73 -6.30 10.30 -1.53
N VAL A 74 -5.74 11.18 -0.70
CA VAL A 74 -5.65 12.62 -1.03
C VAL A 74 -4.75 12.82 -2.24
N GLY A 75 -3.58 12.16 -2.28
CA GLY A 75 -2.67 12.24 -3.43
C GLY A 75 -3.31 11.75 -4.73
N LEU A 76 -4.07 10.64 -4.67
CA LEU A 76 -4.73 10.08 -5.85
C LEU A 76 -5.92 10.94 -6.32
N VAL A 77 -6.78 11.41 -5.42
CA VAL A 77 -7.88 12.32 -5.80
C VAL A 77 -7.33 13.59 -6.44
N LEU A 78 -6.29 14.17 -5.83
CA LEU A 78 -5.65 15.37 -6.40
C LEU A 78 -5.04 15.08 -7.78
N ARG A 79 -4.47 13.90 -7.98
CA ARG A 79 -3.92 13.43 -9.25
C ARG A 79 -4.99 13.31 -10.32
N VAL A 80 -6.08 12.61 -10.00
CA VAL A 80 -7.21 12.37 -10.92
C VAL A 80 -7.85 13.67 -11.40
N VAL A 81 -7.91 14.70 -10.54
CA VAL A 81 -8.46 16.01 -10.90
C VAL A 81 -7.44 16.85 -11.66
N SER A 82 -6.20 16.95 -11.19
CA SER A 82 -5.20 17.87 -11.76
C SER A 82 -4.62 17.39 -13.09
N GLU A 83 -4.49 16.08 -13.30
CA GLU A 83 -3.82 15.54 -14.48
C GLU A 83 -4.54 15.85 -15.80
N PRO A 84 -5.83 15.54 -15.98
CA PRO A 84 -6.52 15.87 -17.22
C PRO A 84 -6.65 17.39 -17.41
N TRP A 85 -6.83 18.14 -16.32
CA TRP A 85 -6.93 19.59 -16.40
C TRP A 85 -5.62 20.24 -16.84
N TRP A 86 -4.50 19.83 -16.26
CA TRP A 86 -3.18 20.32 -16.67
C TRP A 86 -2.86 19.98 -18.13
N ARG A 87 -3.24 18.80 -18.60
CA ARG A 87 -3.03 18.39 -20.01
C ARG A 87 -3.84 19.20 -21.01
N THR A 88 -4.95 19.77 -20.60
CA THR A 88 -5.82 20.57 -21.47
C THR A 88 -5.53 22.06 -21.40
N THR A 89 -5.16 22.61 -20.24
CA THR A 89 -5.01 24.05 -20.04
C THR A 89 -3.57 24.53 -19.92
N LEU A 90 -2.60 23.64 -19.57
CA LEU A 90 -1.19 23.95 -19.30
C LEU A 90 -0.98 25.07 -18.26
N ALA A 91 -1.97 25.32 -17.39
CA ALA A 91 -1.94 26.40 -16.41
C ALA A 91 -0.92 26.09 -15.30
N SER A 92 -0.07 27.07 -14.96
CA SER A 92 1.00 26.90 -13.97
C SER A 92 0.50 26.46 -12.59
N GLY A 93 -0.64 26.99 -12.12
CA GLY A 93 -1.23 26.61 -10.84
C GLY A 93 -1.69 25.15 -10.79
N VAL A 94 -2.23 24.62 -11.89
CA VAL A 94 -2.63 23.21 -12.00
C VAL A 94 -1.41 22.29 -12.02
N HIS A 95 -0.31 22.72 -12.64
CA HIS A 95 0.95 21.99 -12.62
C HIS A 95 1.48 21.81 -11.19
N VAL A 96 1.39 22.84 -10.35
CA VAL A 96 1.80 22.73 -8.92
C VAL A 96 0.96 21.67 -8.21
N LEU A 97 -0.37 21.65 -8.39
CA LEU A 97 -1.25 20.63 -7.81
C LEU A 97 -0.88 19.22 -8.31
N PHE A 98 -0.55 19.09 -9.59
CA PHE A 98 -0.09 17.84 -10.18
C PHE A 98 1.22 17.34 -9.54
N VAL A 99 2.19 18.22 -9.31
CA VAL A 99 3.45 17.87 -8.61
C VAL A 99 3.19 17.49 -7.16
N ILE A 100 2.39 18.27 -6.43
CA ILE A 100 2.01 17.97 -5.03
C ILE A 100 1.35 16.59 -4.94
N SER A 101 0.47 16.24 -5.87
CA SER A 101 -0.16 14.91 -5.90
C SER A 101 0.88 13.78 -6.00
N GLY A 102 1.90 13.96 -6.84
CA GLY A 102 2.99 12.99 -6.98
C GLY A 102 3.81 12.84 -5.70
N VAL A 103 4.13 13.96 -5.02
CA VAL A 103 4.84 13.96 -3.74
C VAL A 103 4.03 13.25 -2.66
N LEU A 104 2.72 13.47 -2.58
CA LEU A 104 1.85 12.79 -1.62
C LEU A 104 1.80 11.27 -1.87
N LEU A 105 1.70 10.85 -3.13
CA LEU A 105 1.72 9.43 -3.49
C LEU A 105 3.06 8.78 -3.14
N LEU A 106 4.19 9.45 -3.40
CA LEU A 106 5.50 8.98 -3.00
C LEU A 106 5.62 8.88 -1.48
N ALA A 107 5.16 9.90 -0.75
CA ALA A 107 5.14 9.88 0.70
C ALA A 107 4.31 8.71 1.25
N ALA A 108 3.15 8.40 0.65
CA ALA A 108 2.34 7.23 1.02
C ALA A 108 3.13 5.92 0.88
N MET A 109 3.88 5.76 -0.22
CA MET A 109 4.72 4.58 -0.45
C MET A 109 5.85 4.48 0.57
N VAL A 110 6.54 5.58 0.87
CA VAL A 110 7.62 5.62 1.87
C VAL A 110 7.09 5.28 3.27
N VAL A 111 5.96 5.88 3.68
CA VAL A 111 5.32 5.59 4.98
C VAL A 111 4.93 4.12 5.06
N PHE A 112 4.36 3.55 3.98
CA PHE A 112 4.04 2.14 3.90
C PHE A 112 5.28 1.25 4.04
N LEU A 113 6.35 1.52 3.30
CA LEU A 113 7.61 0.77 3.38
C LEU A 113 8.20 0.79 4.80
N LEU A 114 8.23 1.97 5.44
CA LEU A 114 8.72 2.11 6.81
C LEU A 114 7.84 1.35 7.82
N ALA A 115 6.53 1.35 7.62
CA ALA A 115 5.61 0.59 8.47
C ALA A 115 5.80 -0.93 8.29
N MET A 116 6.01 -1.39 7.05
CA MET A 116 6.19 -2.81 6.73
C MET A 116 7.56 -3.34 7.17
N SER A 117 8.64 -2.57 6.99
CA SER A 117 9.98 -2.97 7.43
C SER A 117 10.02 -3.27 8.93
N LYS A 118 9.37 -2.44 9.75
CA LYS A 118 9.25 -2.68 11.19
C LYS A 118 8.49 -3.96 11.52
N ARG A 119 7.47 -4.33 10.74
CA ARG A 119 6.69 -5.56 10.96
C ARG A 119 7.49 -6.82 10.58
N VAL A 120 8.22 -6.78 9.48
CA VAL A 120 9.02 -7.92 9.01
C VAL A 120 10.16 -8.23 10.00
N VAL A 121 10.89 -7.23 10.48
CA VAL A 121 11.97 -7.41 11.47
C VAL A 121 11.44 -8.04 12.77
N THR A 122 10.28 -7.59 13.25
CA THR A 122 9.68 -8.16 14.47
C THR A 122 9.33 -9.64 14.33
N ILE A 123 8.85 -10.07 13.17
CA ILE A 123 8.55 -11.49 12.89
C ILE A 123 9.84 -12.32 12.94
N ALA A 124 10.92 -11.85 12.31
CA ALA A 124 12.21 -12.53 12.32
C ALA A 124 12.73 -12.75 13.74
N THR A 125 12.73 -11.71 14.58
CA THR A 125 13.21 -11.79 15.97
C THR A 125 12.34 -12.69 16.85
N LEU A 126 11.03 -12.72 16.64
CA LEU A 126 10.12 -13.63 17.35
C LEU A 126 10.35 -15.10 16.95
N ARG A 127 10.65 -15.34 15.68
CA ARG A 127 10.94 -16.68 15.17
C ARG A 127 12.26 -17.23 15.75
N GLU A 128 13.28 -16.41 15.81
CA GLU A 128 14.58 -16.76 16.43
C GLU A 128 14.43 -17.07 17.92
N ARG A 129 13.71 -16.25 18.68
CA ARG A 129 13.43 -16.49 20.10
C ARG A 129 12.62 -17.76 20.32
N GLY A 130 11.66 -18.07 19.46
CA GLY A 130 10.87 -19.31 19.53
C GLY A 130 11.71 -20.55 19.27
N GLN A 131 12.65 -20.50 18.34
CA GLN A 131 13.57 -21.60 18.05
C GLN A 131 14.62 -21.79 19.17
N GLY A 132 15.15 -20.70 19.72
CA GLY A 132 16.07 -20.76 20.86
C GLY A 132 15.43 -21.44 22.07
N ARG A 133 14.18 -21.07 22.40
CA ARG A 133 13.42 -21.65 23.51
C ARG A 133 13.12 -23.15 23.31
N ARG A 134 12.90 -23.60 22.07
CA ARG A 134 12.70 -25.02 21.77
C ARG A 134 13.99 -25.82 21.92
N ARG A 135 15.16 -25.23 21.56
CA ARG A 135 16.47 -25.89 21.73
C ARG A 135 16.84 -26.07 23.20
N THR A 136 16.54 -25.10 24.06
CA THR A 136 16.82 -25.17 25.50
C THR A 136 15.80 -26.04 26.26
N ALA A 137 14.63 -26.28 25.71
CA ALA A 137 13.59 -27.14 26.31
C ALA A 137 13.67 -28.61 25.83
N ALA A 138 14.56 -28.96 24.92
CA ALA A 138 14.82 -30.34 24.56
C ALA A 138 15.49 -31.03 25.77
N PRO A 139 14.91 -32.10 26.37
CA PRO A 139 15.54 -32.80 27.49
C PRO A 139 16.87 -33.38 27.03
N GLU A 140 17.94 -33.09 27.77
CA GLU A 140 19.21 -33.82 27.66
C GLU A 140 18.88 -35.31 27.79
N GLY A 141 19.19 -36.03 26.70
CA GLY A 141 18.88 -37.43 26.61
C GLY A 141 19.38 -38.16 27.84
N THR A 142 18.50 -38.87 28.50
CA THR A 142 18.79 -39.90 29.48
C THR A 142 19.83 -40.84 28.88
N SER A 143 21.11 -40.59 29.17
CA SER A 143 22.15 -41.61 29.07
C SER A 143 21.94 -42.58 30.23
N ASP A 144 20.92 -43.42 30.11
CA ASP A 144 20.79 -44.58 30.98
C ASP A 144 21.87 -45.59 30.60
N GLY A 145 22.97 -45.51 31.34
CA GLY A 145 24.07 -46.47 31.27
C GLY A 145 23.61 -47.82 31.79
N LYS A 146 23.24 -48.71 30.86
CA LYS A 146 23.34 -50.15 31.12
C LYS A 146 24.80 -50.55 31.02
N GLN A 147 25.41 -50.82 32.15
CA GLN A 147 26.56 -51.70 32.24
C GLN A 147 26.12 -53.09 32.72
N PRO A 148 26.75 -54.15 32.18
CA PRO A 148 26.46 -55.55 32.48
C PRO A 148 26.91 -56.01 33.88
#